data_b80b8beec6e3297dbeee88f8f8195c00
#
_entry.id   b80b8beec6e3297dbeee88f8f8195c00
#
_cell.length_a   1.000
_cell.length_b   1.000
_cell.length_c   1.000
_cell.angle_alpha   90.00
_cell.angle_beta   90.00
_cell.angle_gamma   90.00
#
_symmetry.space_group_name_H-M   'P 1'
#
loop_
_entity.id
_entity.type
_entity.pdbx_description
1 polymer ?
#
loop_
_entity_poly.entity_id
_entity_poly.type
_entity_poly.pdbx_seq_one_letter_code
_entity_poly.pdbx_strand_id
1 'polypeptide(L)'
;MRWDDFEAACPRIAGIARERFGQDEVVMLGTVRTDGAPRLSPCEVDVAAGRLLFGMMWQSRKAQDLLRDPRLVVHSVPQTRMNPGGDVKLRGIAIEERDPDVRATYREAIRARIDWAPDEPGFHLFSLDVREAIYLRFGEEPVAWRWDDAGGCRELRHPDAAT
;
A
#
# COMPACT_ATOMS: atom_id res chain seq x y z
N MET A 1 3.33 11.51 2.88
CA MET A 1 4.02 11.36 4.19
C MET A 1 4.49 9.92 4.37
N ARG A 2 5.48 9.67 5.25
CA ARG A 2 5.96 8.32 5.56
C ARG A 2 4.89 7.54 6.32
N TRP A 3 5.05 6.22 6.37
CA TRP A 3 4.06 5.36 7.03
C TRP A 3 3.83 5.71 8.50
N ASP A 4 4.91 5.88 9.29
CA ASP A 4 4.78 6.20 10.72
C ASP A 4 4.04 7.52 10.96
N ASP A 5 4.31 8.55 10.12
CA ASP A 5 3.61 9.82 10.20
C ASP A 5 2.13 9.68 9.82
N PHE A 6 1.82 8.87 8.80
CA PHE A 6 0.44 8.55 8.42
C PHE A 6 -0.27 7.75 9.52
N GLU A 7 0.40 6.78 10.13
CA GLU A 7 -0.15 6.00 11.23
C GLU A 7 -0.46 6.89 12.45
N ALA A 8 0.40 7.86 12.75
CA ALA A 8 0.13 8.86 13.78
C ALA A 8 -1.02 9.80 13.41
N ALA A 9 -1.13 10.21 12.13
CA ALA A 9 -2.15 11.14 11.65
C ALA A 9 -3.54 10.49 11.49
N CYS A 10 -3.61 9.21 11.15
CA CYS A 10 -4.85 8.46 10.98
C CYS A 10 -4.71 7.00 11.46
N PRO A 11 -4.57 6.75 12.77
CA PRO A 11 -4.33 5.41 13.31
C PRO A 11 -5.43 4.41 12.94
N ARG A 12 -6.66 4.89 12.72
CA ARG A 12 -7.81 4.07 12.36
C ARG A 12 -7.63 3.38 11.01
N ILE A 13 -7.36 4.14 9.93
CA ILE A 13 -7.16 3.55 8.60
C ILE A 13 -5.82 2.81 8.54
N ALA A 14 -4.78 3.36 9.14
CA ALA A 14 -3.45 2.74 9.15
C ALA A 14 -3.45 1.38 9.87
N GLY A 15 -4.14 1.26 11.01
CA GLY A 15 -4.28 -0.01 11.73
C GLY A 15 -4.98 -1.08 10.89
N ILE A 16 -6.11 -0.73 10.24
CA ILE A 16 -6.81 -1.65 9.33
C ILE A 16 -5.92 -2.03 8.13
N ALA A 17 -5.21 -1.05 7.54
CA ALA A 17 -4.31 -1.30 6.42
C ALA A 17 -3.19 -2.29 6.82
N ARG A 18 -2.57 -2.08 7.98
CA ARG A 18 -1.52 -2.96 8.51
C ARG A 18 -2.03 -4.39 8.71
N GLU A 19 -3.21 -4.53 9.31
CA GLU A 19 -3.85 -5.84 9.50
C GLU A 19 -4.12 -6.54 8.16
N ARG A 20 -4.78 -5.85 7.22
CA ARG A 20 -5.12 -6.39 5.91
C ARG A 20 -3.89 -6.78 5.09
N PHE A 21 -2.89 -5.92 5.03
CA PHE A 21 -1.67 -6.18 4.28
C PHE A 21 -0.84 -7.32 4.89
N GLY A 22 -0.85 -7.45 6.23
CA GLY A 22 -0.21 -8.57 6.93
C GLY A 22 -0.92 -9.91 6.71
N GLN A 23 -2.27 -9.92 6.65
CA GLN A 23 -3.06 -11.14 6.42
C GLN A 23 -2.94 -11.66 4.98
N ASP A 24 -2.97 -10.75 4.00
CA ASP A 24 -2.98 -11.11 2.58
C ASP A 24 -1.56 -11.31 2.03
N GLU A 25 -0.52 -10.83 2.73
CA GLU A 25 0.91 -10.86 2.35
C GLU A 25 1.23 -10.14 1.03
N VAL A 26 0.22 -9.87 0.23
CA VAL A 26 0.29 -9.15 -1.03
C VAL A 26 -0.77 -8.04 -1.09
N VAL A 27 -0.50 -7.05 -1.91
CA VAL A 27 -1.43 -5.99 -2.28
C VAL A 27 -1.54 -5.89 -3.79
N MET A 28 -2.60 -5.24 -4.27
CA MET A 28 -2.70 -4.86 -5.67
C MET A 28 -2.13 -3.46 -5.87
N LEU A 29 -1.12 -3.35 -6.73
CA LEU A 29 -0.52 -2.08 -7.11
C LEU A 29 -1.06 -1.60 -8.45
N GLY A 30 -1.56 -0.35 -8.48
CA GLY A 30 -1.89 0.37 -9.70
C GLY A 30 -0.75 1.32 -10.07
N THR A 31 -0.11 1.10 -11.24
CA THR A 31 0.93 1.95 -11.81
C THR A 31 0.51 2.49 -13.18
N VAL A 32 1.22 3.47 -13.71
CA VAL A 32 0.94 4.09 -15.00
C VAL A 32 1.95 3.60 -16.04
N ARG A 33 1.47 2.98 -17.12
CA ARG A 33 2.30 2.52 -18.24
C ARG A 33 2.81 3.67 -19.08
N THR A 34 3.78 3.39 -19.97
CA THR A 34 4.36 4.38 -20.92
C THR A 34 3.32 5.00 -21.86
N ASP A 35 2.26 4.27 -22.19
CA ASP A 35 1.15 4.73 -23.01
C ASP A 35 0.07 5.48 -22.23
N GLY A 36 0.27 5.67 -20.89
CA GLY A 36 -0.68 6.31 -20.00
C GLY A 36 -1.77 5.37 -19.48
N ALA A 37 -1.87 4.13 -19.96
CA ALA A 37 -2.84 3.17 -19.49
C ALA A 37 -2.50 2.69 -18.07
N PRO A 38 -3.49 2.34 -17.23
CA PRO A 38 -3.24 1.75 -15.93
C PRO A 38 -2.69 0.32 -16.06
N ARG A 39 -1.79 -0.05 -15.15
CA ARG A 39 -1.36 -1.43 -14.90
C ARG A 39 -1.78 -1.81 -13.50
N LEU A 40 -2.34 -3.00 -13.33
CA LEU A 40 -2.62 -3.61 -12.05
C LEU A 40 -1.73 -4.84 -11.88
N SER A 41 -1.06 -4.98 -10.74
CA SER A 41 -0.15 -6.09 -10.46
C SER A 41 -0.16 -6.44 -8.97
N PRO A 42 -0.12 -7.73 -8.59
CA PRO A 42 0.16 -8.09 -7.21
C PRO A 42 1.60 -7.73 -6.84
N CYS A 43 1.81 -7.42 -5.58
CA CYS A 43 3.13 -7.14 -5.03
C CYS A 43 3.18 -7.50 -3.55
N GLU A 44 4.28 -8.09 -3.13
CA GLU A 44 4.58 -8.26 -1.72
C GLU A 44 4.76 -6.89 -1.06
N VAL A 45 4.31 -6.78 0.17
CA VAL A 45 4.33 -5.55 0.94
C VAL A 45 4.78 -5.84 2.36
N ASP A 46 5.52 -4.91 2.95
CA ASP A 46 5.85 -4.95 4.37
C ASP A 46 5.92 -3.55 4.97
N VAL A 47 5.65 -3.45 6.27
CA VAL A 47 5.84 -2.23 7.04
C VAL A 47 7.10 -2.38 7.88
N ALA A 48 8.17 -1.76 7.43
CA ALA A 48 9.46 -1.82 8.09
C ALA A 48 10.20 -0.47 7.98
N ALA A 49 11.10 -0.18 8.88
CA ALA A 49 11.87 1.08 8.93
C ALA A 49 10.98 2.34 8.84
N GLY A 50 9.78 2.32 9.43
CA GLY A 50 8.82 3.43 9.38
C GLY A 50 8.22 3.71 7.99
N ARG A 51 8.23 2.72 7.09
CA ARG A 51 7.79 2.83 5.70
C ARG A 51 6.89 1.67 5.30
N LEU A 52 5.99 1.91 4.37
CA LEU A 52 5.29 0.86 3.63
C LEU A 52 6.13 0.54 2.40
N LEU A 53 6.72 -0.65 2.37
CA LEU A 53 7.77 -1.06 1.43
C LEU A 53 7.27 -2.12 0.44
N PHE A 54 7.73 -2.03 -0.81
CA PHE A 54 7.37 -2.93 -1.90
C PHE A 54 8.63 -3.41 -2.61
N GLY A 55 8.93 -4.70 -2.49
CA GLY A 55 10.00 -5.35 -3.25
C GLY A 55 9.52 -5.77 -4.63
N MET A 56 10.32 -5.54 -5.65
CA MET A 56 9.98 -5.88 -7.03
C MET A 56 11.19 -6.49 -7.72
N MET A 57 10.97 -7.55 -8.50
CA MET A 57 12.01 -8.15 -9.32
C MET A 57 12.71 -7.09 -10.16
N TRP A 58 14.01 -7.26 -10.32
CA TRP A 58 14.84 -6.40 -11.14
C TRP A 58 14.25 -6.26 -12.55
N GLN A 59 14.14 -5.00 -13.04
CA GLN A 59 13.59 -4.66 -14.34
C GLN A 59 12.14 -5.10 -14.59
N SER A 60 11.37 -5.44 -13.55
CA SER A 60 9.95 -5.76 -13.72
C SER A 60 9.18 -4.55 -14.30
N ARG A 61 8.13 -4.82 -15.08
CA ARG A 61 7.36 -3.77 -15.75
C ARG A 61 6.78 -2.74 -14.77
N LYS A 62 6.28 -3.19 -13.60
CA LYS A 62 5.77 -2.29 -12.57
C LYS A 62 6.88 -1.42 -11.95
N ALA A 63 8.09 -1.95 -11.78
CA ALA A 63 9.22 -1.16 -11.31
C ALA A 63 9.62 -0.10 -12.33
N GLN A 64 9.70 -0.45 -13.63
CA GLN A 64 9.99 0.49 -14.71
C GLN A 64 8.91 1.59 -14.83
N ASP A 65 7.65 1.25 -14.61
CA ASP A 65 6.57 2.24 -14.56
C ASP A 65 6.84 3.25 -13.45
N LEU A 66 7.15 2.81 -12.22
CA LEU A 66 7.37 3.68 -11.06
C LEU A 66 8.64 4.53 -11.16
N LEU A 67 9.69 4.02 -11.80
CA LEU A 67 10.91 4.81 -12.08
C LEU A 67 10.65 5.98 -13.04
N ARG A 68 9.67 5.84 -13.93
CA ARG A 68 9.27 6.87 -14.90
C ARG A 68 8.16 7.77 -14.35
N ASP A 69 7.12 7.18 -13.78
CA ASP A 69 5.96 7.88 -13.25
C ASP A 69 5.66 7.32 -11.85
N PRO A 70 6.03 8.04 -10.79
CA PRO A 70 5.98 7.51 -9.43
C PRO A 70 4.57 7.51 -8.82
N ARG A 71 3.52 7.88 -9.57
CA ARG A 71 2.14 7.80 -9.09
C ARG A 71 1.76 6.35 -8.83
N LEU A 72 1.29 6.07 -7.61
CA LEU A 72 1.01 4.73 -7.13
C LEU A 72 -0.32 4.68 -6.38
N VAL A 73 -1.09 3.66 -6.66
CA VAL A 73 -2.23 3.22 -5.86
C VAL A 73 -1.94 1.83 -5.29
N VAL A 74 -2.20 1.66 -4.01
CA VAL A 74 -2.14 0.38 -3.29
C VAL A 74 -3.56 0.01 -2.86
N HIS A 75 -3.98 -1.22 -3.09
CA HIS A 75 -5.30 -1.72 -2.69
C HIS A 75 -5.17 -3.07 -1.99
N SER A 76 -5.86 -3.25 -0.86
CA SER A 76 -5.98 -4.56 -0.22
C SER A 76 -6.65 -5.57 -1.16
N VAL A 77 -6.34 -6.85 -1.01
CA VAL A 77 -6.95 -7.90 -1.84
C VAL A 77 -8.33 -8.24 -1.27
N PRO A 78 -9.43 -8.11 -2.04
CA PRO A 78 -10.74 -8.59 -1.61
C PRO A 78 -10.74 -10.11 -1.54
N GLN A 79 -11.01 -10.69 -0.36
CA GLN A 79 -10.99 -12.14 -0.16
C GLN A 79 -12.30 -12.82 -0.59
N THR A 80 -13.40 -12.11 -0.47
CA THR A 80 -14.74 -12.58 -0.83
C THR A 80 -15.55 -11.44 -1.43
N ARG A 81 -16.70 -11.78 -2.04
CA ARG A 81 -17.63 -10.78 -2.55
C ARG A 81 -18.10 -9.77 -1.48
N MET A 82 -18.33 -10.24 -0.27
CA MET A 82 -18.79 -9.39 0.84
C MET A 82 -17.66 -8.62 1.52
N ASN A 83 -16.43 -9.12 1.40
CA ASN A 83 -15.22 -8.54 1.99
C ASN A 83 -15.44 -7.91 3.38
N PRO A 84 -15.74 -8.72 4.43
CA PRO A 84 -16.16 -8.20 5.74
C PRO A 84 -15.10 -7.33 6.42
N GLY A 85 -13.82 -7.50 6.06
CA GLY A 85 -12.72 -6.64 6.50
C GLY A 85 -12.67 -5.28 5.80
N GLY A 86 -13.52 -5.06 4.80
CA GLY A 86 -13.53 -3.85 3.99
C GLY A 86 -12.34 -3.71 3.04
N ASP A 87 -12.36 -2.66 2.24
CA ASP A 87 -11.34 -2.32 1.27
C ASP A 87 -10.49 -1.15 1.78
N VAL A 88 -9.18 -1.32 1.82
CA VAL A 88 -8.23 -0.23 2.05
C VAL A 88 -7.58 0.17 0.74
N LYS A 89 -7.56 1.45 0.49
CA LYS A 89 -6.90 2.05 -0.67
C LYS A 89 -5.99 3.18 -0.21
N LEU A 90 -4.72 3.10 -0.57
CA LEU A 90 -3.74 4.15 -0.35
C LEU A 90 -3.29 4.71 -1.69
N ARG A 91 -3.16 6.01 -1.79
CA ARG A 91 -2.65 6.69 -2.97
C ARG A 91 -1.51 7.61 -2.59
N GLY A 92 -0.49 7.68 -3.44
CA GLY A 92 0.66 8.53 -3.18
C GLY A 92 1.72 8.44 -4.27
N ILE A 93 2.94 8.71 -3.84
CA ILE A 93 4.12 8.75 -4.70
C ILE A 93 5.08 7.66 -4.25
N ALA A 94 5.52 6.83 -5.18
CA ALA A 94 6.56 5.84 -4.94
C ALA A 94 7.92 6.51 -4.84
N ILE A 95 8.71 6.16 -3.83
CA ILE A 95 10.08 6.62 -3.64
C ILE A 95 10.99 5.39 -3.76
N GLU A 96 11.96 5.41 -4.68
CA GLU A 96 12.95 4.34 -4.77
C GLU A 96 13.89 4.38 -3.56
N GLU A 97 13.94 3.29 -2.81
CA GLU A 97 14.76 3.14 -1.62
C GLU A 97 16.13 2.53 -1.98
N ARG A 98 17.16 3.37 -1.87
CA ARG A 98 18.55 2.99 -2.15
C ARG A 98 19.41 2.90 -0.91
N ASP A 99 18.88 3.33 0.25
CA ASP A 99 19.56 3.26 1.53
C ASP A 99 19.79 1.78 1.91
N PRO A 100 21.04 1.36 2.11
CA PRO A 100 21.37 -0.03 2.40
C PRO A 100 20.74 -0.53 3.71
N ASP A 101 20.58 0.33 4.72
CA ASP A 101 19.98 -0.05 6.01
C ASP A 101 18.48 -0.31 5.86
N VAL A 102 17.77 0.52 5.09
CA VAL A 102 16.36 0.30 4.77
C VAL A 102 16.17 -0.98 3.96
N ARG A 103 17.05 -1.23 2.98
CA ARG A 103 17.03 -2.44 2.16
C ARG A 103 17.30 -3.70 3.00
N ALA A 104 18.26 -3.64 3.90
CA ALA A 104 18.57 -4.74 4.82
C ALA A 104 17.37 -5.04 5.74
N THR A 105 16.78 -4.01 6.34
CA THR A 105 15.59 -4.14 7.20
C THR A 105 14.40 -4.76 6.45
N TYR A 106 14.15 -4.34 5.20
CA TYR A 106 13.11 -4.95 4.36
C TYR A 106 13.39 -6.45 4.11
N ARG A 107 14.63 -6.80 3.75
CA ARG A 107 15.02 -8.20 3.49
C ARG A 107 14.86 -9.09 4.74
N GLU A 108 15.17 -8.57 5.91
CA GLU A 108 14.95 -9.26 7.19
C GLU A 108 13.45 -9.49 7.45
N ALA A 109 12.62 -8.46 7.27
CA ALA A 109 11.18 -8.54 7.46
C ALA A 109 10.54 -9.58 6.52
N ILE A 110 10.85 -9.53 5.22
CA ILE A 110 10.36 -10.51 4.24
C ILE A 110 10.83 -11.92 4.57
N ARG A 111 12.11 -12.11 4.92
CA ARG A 111 12.64 -13.42 5.28
C ARG A 111 11.95 -14.01 6.51
N ALA A 112 11.69 -13.19 7.51
CA ALA A 112 10.99 -13.63 8.72
C ALA A 112 9.55 -14.08 8.42
N ARG A 113 8.91 -13.51 7.40
CA ARG A 113 7.51 -13.78 7.05
C ARG A 113 7.33 -14.97 6.11
N ILE A 114 8.18 -15.11 5.09
CA ILE A 114 8.00 -16.14 4.04
C ILE A 114 9.22 -17.05 3.83
N ASP A 115 10.20 -17.02 4.74
CA ASP A 115 11.46 -17.79 4.67
C ASP A 115 12.25 -17.58 3.37
N TRP A 116 12.07 -16.41 2.73
CA TRP A 116 12.78 -16.03 1.52
C TRP A 116 13.01 -14.51 1.50
N ALA A 117 14.10 -14.07 0.89
CA ALA A 117 14.33 -12.65 0.60
C ALA A 117 15.11 -12.48 -0.70
N PRO A 118 14.88 -11.39 -1.46
CA PRO A 118 15.63 -11.14 -2.68
C PRO A 118 17.13 -10.87 -2.40
N ASP A 119 17.98 -11.26 -3.34
CA ASP A 119 19.43 -10.99 -3.25
C ASP A 119 19.76 -9.58 -3.74
N GLU A 120 20.77 -8.98 -3.12
CA GLU A 120 21.34 -7.71 -3.59
C GLU A 120 22.29 -7.91 -4.78
N PRO A 121 22.30 -6.99 -5.73
CA PRO A 121 21.41 -5.84 -5.93
C PRO A 121 20.15 -6.16 -6.78
N GLY A 122 19.77 -7.42 -6.87
CA GLY A 122 18.84 -8.01 -7.84
C GLY A 122 17.36 -7.63 -7.69
N PHE A 123 17.01 -6.54 -6.98
CA PHE A 123 15.63 -6.10 -6.86
C PHE A 123 15.50 -4.57 -6.74
N HIS A 124 14.35 -4.04 -7.12
CA HIS A 124 13.95 -2.68 -6.78
C HIS A 124 13.18 -2.68 -5.46
N LEU A 125 13.45 -1.70 -4.61
CA LEU A 125 12.69 -1.43 -3.42
C LEU A 125 12.07 -0.03 -3.52
N PHE A 126 10.77 0.07 -3.28
CA PHE A 126 10.05 1.34 -3.21
C PHE A 126 9.34 1.48 -1.88
N SER A 127 9.21 2.70 -1.40
CA SER A 127 8.26 3.06 -0.34
C SER A 127 7.15 3.95 -0.90
N LEU A 128 6.02 4.02 -0.16
CA LEU A 128 4.93 4.92 -0.46
C LEU A 128 5.02 6.20 0.38
N ASP A 129 5.13 7.35 -0.28
CA ASP A 129 4.79 8.64 0.28
C ASP A 129 3.27 8.81 0.22
N VAL A 130 2.58 8.47 1.32
CA VAL A 130 1.11 8.45 1.41
C VAL A 130 0.56 9.88 1.27
N ARG A 131 -0.40 10.07 0.37
CA ARG A 131 -1.10 11.35 0.11
C ARG A 131 -2.59 11.25 0.40
N GLU A 132 -3.17 10.07 0.28
CA GLU A 132 -4.57 9.81 0.55
C GLU A 132 -4.75 8.37 1.01
N ALA A 133 -5.66 8.16 1.93
CA ALA A 133 -6.12 6.85 2.36
C ALA A 133 -7.64 6.81 2.37
N ILE A 134 -8.22 5.70 1.90
CA ILE A 134 -9.66 5.45 1.91
C ILE A 134 -9.89 4.06 2.49
N TYR A 135 -10.87 3.96 3.36
CA TYR A 135 -11.42 2.69 3.83
C TYR A 135 -12.92 2.65 3.54
N LEU A 136 -13.36 1.54 2.96
CA LEU A 136 -14.77 1.27 2.68
C LEU A 136 -15.13 -0.13 3.19
N ARG A 137 -16.22 -0.23 3.94
CA ARG A 137 -16.83 -1.51 4.34
C ARG A 137 -18.32 -1.48 4.04
N PHE A 138 -18.78 -2.50 3.31
CA PHE A 138 -20.18 -2.72 3.01
C PHE A 138 -20.81 -3.68 4.02
N GLY A 139 -22.14 -3.77 4.07
CA GLY A 139 -22.88 -4.69 4.92
C GLY A 139 -23.90 -3.98 5.81
N GLU A 140 -24.24 -4.61 6.94
CA GLU A 140 -25.27 -4.09 7.89
C GLU A 140 -24.86 -2.74 8.51
N GLU A 141 -23.57 -2.57 8.76
CA GLU A 141 -23.00 -1.32 9.28
C GLU A 141 -21.99 -0.77 8.27
N PRO A 142 -22.44 -0.09 7.20
CA PRO A 142 -21.55 0.43 6.18
C PRO A 142 -20.70 1.58 6.74
N VAL A 143 -19.42 1.56 6.40
CA VAL A 143 -18.44 2.56 6.88
C VAL A 143 -17.62 3.09 5.72
N ALA A 144 -17.40 4.40 5.68
CA ALA A 144 -16.50 5.05 4.75
C ALA A 144 -15.63 6.08 5.50
N TRP A 145 -14.31 5.90 5.45
CA TRP A 145 -13.36 6.87 5.99
C TRP A 145 -12.38 7.31 4.93
N ARG A 146 -11.97 8.54 5.04
CA ARG A 146 -10.92 9.13 4.20
C ARG A 146 -9.94 9.92 5.05
N TRP A 147 -8.69 9.83 4.66
CA TRP A 147 -7.63 10.70 5.13
C TRP A 147 -6.93 11.35 3.93
N ASP A 148 -6.58 12.60 4.05
CA ASP A 148 -5.65 13.34 3.20
C ASP A 148 -4.98 14.47 3.99
N ASP A 149 -3.85 15.01 3.49
CA ASP A 149 -3.06 16.03 4.17
C ASP A 149 -3.88 17.30 4.51
N ALA A 150 -4.87 17.65 3.68
CA ALA A 150 -5.65 18.88 3.85
C ALA A 150 -6.82 18.73 4.84
N GLY A 151 -7.46 17.56 4.85
CA GLY A 151 -8.69 17.33 5.60
C GLY A 151 -8.55 16.40 6.81
N GLY A 152 -7.37 15.84 7.04
CA GLY A 152 -7.15 14.86 8.10
C GLY A 152 -7.98 13.58 7.94
N CYS A 153 -8.11 12.82 9.03
CA CYS A 153 -8.91 11.60 9.07
C CYS A 153 -10.37 11.92 9.38
N ARG A 154 -11.29 11.56 8.47
CA ARG A 154 -12.71 11.88 8.58
C ARG A 154 -13.61 10.76 8.07
N GLU A 155 -14.77 10.66 8.65
CA GLU A 155 -15.84 9.80 8.16
C GLU A 155 -16.52 10.45 6.94
N LEU A 156 -16.85 9.65 5.94
CA LEU A 156 -17.63 10.05 4.79
C LEU A 156 -19.01 9.38 4.86
N ARG A 157 -20.01 10.02 4.24
CA ARG A 157 -21.28 9.34 4.03
C ARG A 157 -21.06 8.14 3.12
N HIS A 158 -21.35 6.94 3.62
CA HIS A 158 -21.25 5.74 2.82
C HIS A 158 -22.31 5.77 1.69
N PRO A 159 -21.99 5.34 0.47
CA PRO A 159 -22.98 5.34 -0.65
C PRO A 159 -24.26 4.57 -0.34
N ASP A 160 -24.14 3.48 0.44
CA ASP A 160 -25.28 2.62 0.83
C ASP A 160 -25.89 3.02 2.19
N ALA A 161 -25.40 4.06 2.85
CA ALA A 161 -26.04 4.53 4.06
C ALA A 161 -27.46 5.02 3.74
N ALA A 162 -28.45 4.43 4.41
CA ALA A 162 -29.84 4.80 4.23
C ALA A 162 -30.03 6.32 4.33
N THR A 163 -30.78 6.87 3.41
CA THR A 163 -31.26 8.27 3.42
C THR A 163 -32.19 8.52 4.59
#